data_3383e861d026555ddea76c514c7c3faf
#
_entry.id   3383e861d026555ddea76c514c7c3faf
#
_cell.length_a   1.000
_cell.length_b   1.000
_cell.length_c   1.000
_cell.angle_alpha   90.00
_cell.angle_beta   90.00
_cell.angle_gamma   90.00
#
_symmetry.space_group_name_H-M   'P 1'
#
loop_
_entity.id
_entity.type
_entity.pdbx_description
1 polymer ?
#
loop_
_entity_poly.entity_id
_entity_poly.type
_entity_poly.pdbx_seq_one_letter_code
_entity_poly.pdbx_strand_id
1 'polypeptide(L)'
;MQKEIYLIQGLQDENYSGFHSRISGMVEFIAETLKPGGLKYTITAKAPPAVSIIPFSKKLITAVSVYKEETHPVSNLIDADGFYGAYRVTEALPVTYTKDWTDGDATPGACLLTLFRKKKDIDHNKFIDRWHNSHTPLSLRYHPLWNYNRNVAHERLTSDSIHFDGIVEEQVRKPSDLLNPFKFFGNPLVIIPRMLHVYADTKAFIDYPTMETYLANEYHIISK
;
A
#
# COMPACT_ATOMS: atom_id res chain seq x y z
N MET A 1 -10.18 8.18 16.30
CA MET A 1 -10.46 7.30 15.13
C MET A 1 -9.24 6.47 14.85
N GLN A 2 -9.38 5.14 14.76
CA GLN A 2 -8.30 4.18 14.46
C GLN A 2 -8.36 3.79 12.99
N LYS A 3 -7.20 3.45 12.41
CA LYS A 3 -7.11 2.89 11.06
C LYS A 3 -6.84 1.39 11.14
N GLU A 4 -7.66 0.62 10.44
CA GLU A 4 -7.43 -0.80 10.20
C GLU A 4 -7.24 -1.03 8.69
N ILE A 5 -6.34 -1.94 8.34
CA ILE A 5 -6.09 -2.34 6.95
C ILE A 5 -6.34 -3.83 6.82
N TYR A 6 -7.16 -4.19 5.84
CA TYR A 6 -7.51 -5.57 5.49
C TYR A 6 -6.93 -5.89 4.12
N LEU A 7 -6.12 -6.92 4.06
CA LEU A 7 -5.54 -7.42 2.82
C LEU A 7 -6.36 -8.61 2.32
N ILE A 8 -6.77 -8.56 1.05
CA ILE A 8 -7.53 -9.63 0.40
C ILE A 8 -6.87 -9.94 -0.94
N GLN A 9 -6.60 -11.20 -1.21
CA GLN A 9 -6.03 -11.68 -2.47
C GLN A 9 -7.12 -12.09 -3.46
N GLY A 10 -6.75 -12.10 -4.73
CA GLY A 10 -7.57 -12.71 -5.77
C GLY A 10 -7.72 -14.21 -5.58
N LEU A 11 -8.84 -14.74 -6.04
CA LEU A 11 -9.13 -16.17 -6.06
C LEU A 11 -8.39 -16.85 -7.23
N GLN A 12 -8.36 -18.19 -7.20
CA GLN A 12 -7.83 -18.97 -8.32
C GLN A 12 -8.60 -18.61 -9.59
N ASP A 13 -7.87 -18.35 -10.68
CA ASP A 13 -8.40 -18.00 -12.01
C ASP A 13 -9.22 -16.70 -12.07
N GLU A 14 -9.26 -15.91 -10.99
CA GLU A 14 -9.89 -14.59 -10.99
C GLU A 14 -9.08 -13.60 -11.83
N ASN A 15 -9.74 -12.89 -12.74
CA ASN A 15 -9.11 -11.83 -13.52
C ASN A 15 -9.26 -10.45 -12.83
N TYR A 16 -8.52 -9.44 -13.33
CA TYR A 16 -8.52 -8.09 -12.75
C TYR A 16 -9.91 -7.46 -12.65
N SER A 17 -10.79 -7.65 -13.66
CA SER A 17 -12.13 -7.09 -13.66
C SER A 17 -13.04 -7.78 -12.64
N GLY A 18 -13.00 -9.11 -12.56
CA GLY A 18 -13.76 -9.89 -11.58
C GLY A 18 -13.33 -9.54 -10.16
N PHE A 19 -12.02 -9.47 -9.91
CA PHE A 19 -11.47 -9.07 -8.64
C PHE A 19 -11.91 -7.65 -8.24
N HIS A 20 -11.80 -6.69 -9.15
CA HIS A 20 -12.26 -5.33 -8.89
C HIS A 20 -13.75 -5.28 -8.56
N SER A 21 -14.62 -5.96 -9.34
CA SER A 21 -16.05 -5.99 -9.10
C SER A 21 -16.42 -6.62 -7.74
N ARG A 22 -15.72 -7.70 -7.36
CA ARG A 22 -15.93 -8.36 -6.06
C ARG A 22 -15.54 -7.45 -4.90
N ILE A 23 -14.38 -6.80 -5.00
CA ILE A 23 -13.88 -5.90 -3.95
C ILE A 23 -14.73 -4.63 -3.85
N SER A 24 -15.07 -3.98 -4.98
CA SER A 24 -15.91 -2.76 -4.95
C SER A 24 -17.28 -3.03 -4.34
N GLY A 25 -17.97 -4.11 -4.73
CA GLY A 25 -19.25 -4.47 -4.14
C GLY A 25 -19.18 -4.74 -2.64
N MET A 26 -18.12 -5.40 -2.17
CA MET A 26 -17.89 -5.61 -0.74
C MET A 26 -17.62 -4.29 0.01
N VAL A 27 -16.82 -3.41 -0.55
CA VAL A 27 -16.48 -2.12 0.07
C VAL A 27 -17.69 -1.17 0.09
N GLU A 28 -18.52 -1.16 -0.96
CA GLU A 28 -19.79 -0.43 -1.00
C GLU A 28 -20.76 -0.93 0.08
N PHE A 29 -20.92 -2.25 0.23
CA PHE A 29 -21.71 -2.83 1.31
C PHE A 29 -21.22 -2.40 2.70
N ILE A 30 -19.91 -2.35 2.92
CA ILE A 30 -19.31 -1.86 4.18
C ILE A 30 -19.61 -0.37 4.38
N ALA A 31 -19.52 0.44 3.33
CA ALA A 31 -19.85 1.86 3.40
C ALA A 31 -21.30 2.09 3.87
N GLU A 32 -22.25 1.30 3.35
CA GLU A 32 -23.68 1.41 3.67
C GLU A 32 -24.01 0.90 5.09
N THR A 33 -23.40 -0.22 5.50
CA THR A 33 -23.74 -0.90 6.75
C THR A 33 -22.98 -0.39 7.95
N LEU A 34 -21.66 -0.19 7.83
CA LEU A 34 -20.80 0.26 8.92
C LEU A 34 -20.73 1.79 9.05
N LYS A 35 -20.86 2.53 7.93
CA LYS A 35 -20.75 4.00 7.85
C LYS A 35 -19.51 4.51 8.58
N PRO A 36 -18.31 4.01 8.24
CA PRO A 36 -17.09 4.39 8.94
C PRO A 36 -16.76 5.87 8.70
N GLY A 37 -15.90 6.46 9.55
CA GLY A 37 -15.45 7.85 9.40
C GLY A 37 -14.50 8.08 8.20
N GLY A 38 -14.10 7.02 7.50
CA GLY A 38 -13.35 7.03 6.26
C GLY A 38 -13.20 5.59 5.73
N LEU A 39 -13.24 5.44 4.41
CA LEU A 39 -13.12 4.15 3.72
C LEU A 39 -12.44 4.34 2.38
N LYS A 40 -11.35 3.63 2.16
CA LYS A 40 -10.67 3.57 0.87
C LYS A 40 -10.12 2.18 0.60
N TYR A 41 -9.88 1.87 -0.66
CA TYR A 41 -9.13 0.66 -1.01
C TYR A 41 -8.11 0.94 -2.10
N THR A 42 -6.99 0.22 -2.02
CA THR A 42 -5.91 0.23 -3.00
C THR A 42 -5.82 -1.17 -3.60
N ILE A 43 -6.02 -1.30 -4.92
CA ILE A 43 -6.24 -2.57 -5.59
C ILE A 43 -5.39 -2.71 -6.85
N THR A 44 -4.87 -3.91 -7.10
CA THR A 44 -4.25 -4.25 -8.39
C THR A 44 -5.32 -4.26 -9.49
N ALA A 45 -5.22 -3.31 -10.43
CA ALA A 45 -6.24 -3.11 -11.47
C ALA A 45 -5.83 -3.61 -12.85
N LYS A 46 -4.55 -3.90 -13.06
CA LYS A 46 -3.99 -4.39 -14.33
C LYS A 46 -2.66 -5.10 -14.12
N ALA A 47 -2.29 -5.91 -15.10
CA ALA A 47 -0.98 -6.56 -15.10
C ALA A 47 0.16 -5.51 -15.10
N PRO A 48 1.20 -5.71 -14.28
CA PRO A 48 2.38 -4.88 -14.35
C PRO A 48 3.13 -5.11 -15.66
N PRO A 49 3.99 -4.15 -16.09
CA PRO A 49 4.83 -4.33 -17.26
C PRO A 49 5.68 -5.60 -17.16
N ALA A 50 5.89 -6.29 -18.29
CA ALA A 50 6.74 -7.47 -18.34
C ALA A 50 8.21 -7.18 -17.95
N VAL A 51 8.66 -5.94 -18.21
CA VAL A 51 9.99 -5.44 -17.84
C VAL A 51 9.80 -4.23 -16.94
N SER A 52 10.29 -4.33 -15.71
CA SER A 52 10.28 -3.24 -14.72
C SER A 52 11.49 -3.37 -13.80
N ILE A 53 12.03 -2.22 -13.35
CA ILE A 53 13.06 -2.17 -12.30
C ILE A 53 12.45 -2.43 -10.91
N ILE A 54 11.15 -2.19 -10.74
CA ILE A 54 10.41 -2.55 -9.54
C ILE A 54 9.89 -3.99 -9.75
N PRO A 55 10.18 -4.94 -8.85
CA PRO A 55 9.79 -6.33 -8.99
C PRO A 55 8.30 -6.53 -8.64
N PHE A 56 7.41 -6.01 -9.47
CA PHE A 56 5.97 -6.13 -9.23
C PHE A 56 5.50 -7.58 -9.20
N SER A 57 4.77 -7.94 -8.16
CA SER A 57 3.99 -9.16 -8.08
C SER A 57 2.85 -9.14 -9.13
N LYS A 58 2.58 -10.31 -9.72
CA LYS A 58 1.43 -10.51 -10.64
C LYS A 58 0.16 -10.98 -9.90
N LYS A 59 0.25 -11.24 -8.60
CA LYS A 59 -0.91 -11.64 -7.80
C LYS A 59 -1.90 -10.47 -7.69
N LEU A 60 -3.17 -10.81 -7.65
CA LEU A 60 -4.23 -9.85 -7.33
C LEU A 60 -4.25 -9.61 -5.84
N ILE A 61 -4.26 -8.34 -5.42
CA ILE A 61 -4.37 -7.96 -4.02
C ILE A 61 -5.10 -6.63 -3.87
N THR A 62 -5.79 -6.48 -2.77
CA THR A 62 -6.31 -5.19 -2.30
C THR A 62 -5.92 -4.94 -0.85
N ALA A 63 -5.73 -3.67 -0.51
CA ALA A 63 -5.62 -3.15 0.84
C ALA A 63 -6.84 -2.26 1.11
N VAL A 64 -7.80 -2.73 1.90
CA VAL A 64 -8.98 -1.97 2.33
C VAL A 64 -8.66 -1.27 3.64
N SER A 65 -8.67 0.06 3.64
CA SER A 65 -8.42 0.91 4.81
C SER A 65 -9.74 1.41 5.37
N VAL A 66 -10.02 1.04 6.62
CA VAL A 66 -11.23 1.44 7.36
C VAL A 66 -10.83 2.34 8.53
N TYR A 67 -11.44 3.54 8.62
CA TYR A 67 -11.24 4.48 9.71
C TYR A 67 -12.49 4.51 10.59
N LYS A 68 -12.37 4.07 11.84
CA LYS A 68 -13.51 3.91 12.75
C LYS A 68 -13.13 4.15 14.21
N GLU A 69 -14.13 4.38 15.05
CA GLU A 69 -13.95 4.51 16.51
C GLU A 69 -14.02 3.14 17.21
N GLU A 70 -14.83 2.23 16.66
CA GLU A 70 -15.02 0.89 17.21
C GLU A 70 -13.74 0.06 17.14
N THR A 71 -13.53 -0.79 18.15
CA THR A 71 -12.33 -1.63 18.29
C THR A 71 -12.48 -3.02 17.69
N HIS A 72 -13.73 -3.47 17.42
CA HIS A 72 -13.98 -4.79 16.84
C HIS A 72 -13.63 -4.81 15.35
N PRO A 73 -12.89 -5.79 14.87
CA PRO A 73 -12.58 -5.94 13.45
C PRO A 73 -13.85 -6.05 12.59
N VAL A 74 -13.73 -5.68 11.31
CA VAL A 74 -14.83 -5.77 10.35
C VAL A 74 -14.98 -7.21 9.87
N SER A 75 -15.98 -7.94 10.38
CA SER A 75 -16.18 -9.37 10.12
C SER A 75 -16.29 -9.68 8.62
N ASN A 76 -17.02 -8.87 7.86
CA ASN A 76 -17.17 -9.06 6.40
C ASN A 76 -15.84 -9.04 5.63
N LEU A 77 -14.82 -8.35 6.15
CA LEU A 77 -13.48 -8.33 5.53
C LEU A 77 -12.61 -9.50 5.99
N ILE A 78 -12.81 -9.97 7.23
CA ILE A 78 -12.09 -11.14 7.76
C ILE A 78 -12.63 -12.43 7.13
N ASP A 79 -13.95 -12.53 6.97
CA ASP A 79 -14.62 -13.70 6.41
C ASP A 79 -14.62 -13.70 4.87
N ALA A 80 -14.00 -12.70 4.24
CA ALA A 80 -13.95 -12.60 2.79
C ALA A 80 -13.08 -13.69 2.15
N ASP A 81 -13.57 -14.27 1.06
CA ASP A 81 -12.77 -15.16 0.24
C ASP A 81 -11.47 -14.47 -0.22
N GLY A 82 -10.36 -15.17 -0.02
CA GLY A 82 -9.03 -14.61 -0.31
C GLY A 82 -8.46 -13.74 0.82
N PHE A 83 -9.05 -13.75 2.01
CA PHE A 83 -8.49 -13.05 3.17
C PHE A 83 -7.00 -13.38 3.35
N TYR A 84 -6.19 -12.32 3.51
CA TYR A 84 -4.72 -12.45 3.60
C TYR A 84 -4.17 -11.89 4.91
N GLY A 85 -4.87 -10.93 5.52
CA GLY A 85 -4.51 -10.40 6.83
C GLY A 85 -5.27 -9.13 7.18
N ALA A 86 -5.36 -8.86 8.48
CA ALA A 86 -5.97 -7.66 9.04
C ALA A 86 -5.08 -7.07 10.12
N TYR A 87 -4.89 -5.75 10.07
CA TYR A 87 -3.91 -5.04 10.90
C TYR A 87 -4.49 -3.74 11.45
N ARG A 88 -4.21 -3.48 12.72
CA ARG A 88 -4.31 -2.13 13.26
C ARG A 88 -3.00 -1.43 13.01
N VAL A 89 -3.08 -0.22 12.46
CA VAL A 89 -1.89 0.51 11.98
C VAL A 89 -1.80 1.92 12.55
N THR A 90 -0.56 2.40 12.67
CA THR A 90 -0.28 3.83 12.86
C THR A 90 0.03 4.43 11.50
N GLU A 91 -0.83 5.35 11.06
CA GLU A 91 -0.70 6.04 9.78
C GLU A 91 0.16 7.30 9.92
N ALA A 92 0.99 7.55 8.91
CA ALA A 92 1.65 8.84 8.70
C ALA A 92 1.62 9.21 7.22
N LEU A 93 1.41 10.50 6.94
CA LEU A 93 1.32 11.08 5.60
C LEU A 93 2.45 12.12 5.41
N PRO A 94 3.70 11.70 5.15
CA PRO A 94 4.83 12.62 4.95
C PRO A 94 4.62 13.62 3.82
N VAL A 95 3.92 13.23 2.77
CA VAL A 95 3.37 14.11 1.72
C VAL A 95 1.97 13.64 1.36
N THR A 96 1.07 14.57 1.12
CA THR A 96 -0.32 14.28 0.76
C THR A 96 -0.80 15.20 -0.35
N TYR A 97 -1.68 14.68 -1.18
CA TYR A 97 -2.40 15.45 -2.20
C TYR A 97 -3.62 16.18 -1.59
N THR A 98 -4.08 17.21 -2.28
CA THR A 98 -5.44 17.72 -2.10
C THR A 98 -6.34 16.95 -3.07
N LYS A 99 -7.35 16.26 -2.53
CA LYS A 99 -8.31 15.49 -3.32
C LYS A 99 -9.30 16.45 -3.99
N ASP A 100 -9.44 16.37 -5.31
CA ASP A 100 -10.35 17.16 -6.16
C ASP A 100 -11.22 16.30 -7.09
N TRP A 101 -11.29 14.98 -6.84
CA TRP A 101 -12.13 14.03 -7.56
C TRP A 101 -13.20 13.43 -6.63
N THR A 102 -14.26 12.90 -7.25
CA THR A 102 -15.42 12.34 -6.52
C THR A 102 -15.05 11.03 -5.81
N ASP A 103 -15.67 10.78 -4.66
CA ASP A 103 -15.61 9.46 -4.03
C ASP A 103 -16.23 8.40 -4.97
N GLY A 104 -15.60 7.23 -5.04
CA GLY A 104 -15.93 6.19 -6.01
C GLY A 104 -15.06 6.24 -7.28
N ASP A 105 -14.52 7.39 -7.65
CA ASP A 105 -13.60 7.50 -8.77
C ASP A 105 -12.19 7.05 -8.40
N ALA A 106 -11.46 6.52 -9.38
CA ALA A 106 -10.05 6.17 -9.19
C ALA A 106 -9.23 7.43 -8.90
N THR A 107 -8.40 7.40 -7.86
CA THR A 107 -7.38 8.42 -7.63
C THR A 107 -6.50 8.55 -8.87
N PRO A 108 -6.29 9.77 -9.42
CA PRO A 108 -5.46 9.96 -10.60
C PRO A 108 -4.05 9.41 -10.42
N GLY A 109 -3.49 8.82 -11.47
CA GLY A 109 -2.12 8.32 -11.48
C GLY A 109 -1.97 6.82 -11.25
N ALA A 110 -1.08 6.41 -10.37
CA ALA A 110 -0.86 5.03 -9.99
C ALA A 110 -0.28 4.96 -8.57
N CYS A 111 -0.54 3.86 -7.90
CA CYS A 111 -0.03 3.54 -6.58
C CYS A 111 0.98 2.40 -6.64
N LEU A 112 2.11 2.55 -5.96
CA LEU A 112 2.98 1.46 -5.55
C LEU A 112 2.53 1.03 -4.15
N LEU A 113 1.87 -0.13 -4.08
CA LEU A 113 1.54 -0.78 -2.80
C LEU A 113 2.70 -1.72 -2.43
N THR A 114 3.30 -1.50 -1.28
CA THR A 114 4.40 -2.31 -0.76
C THR A 114 4.06 -2.89 0.60
N LEU A 115 4.20 -4.21 0.74
CA LEU A 115 4.04 -4.96 1.97
C LEU A 115 5.39 -5.55 2.37
N PHE A 116 5.80 -5.43 3.63
CA PHE A 116 7.09 -5.98 4.04
C PHE A 116 7.18 -6.26 5.54
N ARG A 117 8.15 -7.10 5.91
CA ARG A 117 8.58 -7.31 7.29
C ARG A 117 9.86 -6.54 7.56
N LYS A 118 10.02 -6.11 8.81
CA LYS A 118 11.31 -5.59 9.27
C LYS A 118 12.35 -6.71 9.32
N LYS A 119 13.61 -6.37 9.22
CA LYS A 119 14.70 -7.32 9.45
C LYS A 119 14.64 -7.91 10.86
N LYS A 120 14.98 -9.18 10.97
CA LYS A 120 14.94 -9.94 12.23
C LYS A 120 16.00 -9.47 13.24
N ASP A 121 17.12 -8.95 12.73
CA ASP A 121 18.31 -8.54 13.51
C ASP A 121 18.25 -7.08 14.02
N ILE A 122 17.12 -6.39 13.82
CA ILE A 122 16.90 -5.05 14.37
C ILE A 122 15.67 -5.01 15.28
N ASP A 123 15.73 -4.21 16.32
CA ASP A 123 14.58 -3.93 17.17
C ASP A 123 13.57 -3.00 16.51
N HIS A 124 12.40 -2.83 17.13
CA HIS A 124 11.33 -2.00 16.61
C HIS A 124 11.73 -0.52 16.51
N ASN A 125 12.43 0.03 17.52
CA ASN A 125 12.81 1.44 17.53
C ASN A 125 13.78 1.76 16.40
N LYS A 126 14.77 0.89 16.16
CA LYS A 126 15.72 1.03 15.06
C LYS A 126 15.05 0.87 13.69
N PHE A 127 14.04 -0.03 13.59
CA PHE A 127 13.23 -0.17 12.39
C PHE A 127 12.50 1.13 12.07
N ILE A 128 11.79 1.70 13.06
CA ILE A 128 11.06 2.96 12.92
C ILE A 128 12.01 4.11 12.58
N ASP A 129 13.14 4.24 13.27
CA ASP A 129 14.13 5.28 13.01
C ASP A 129 14.66 5.21 11.58
N ARG A 130 15.07 4.02 11.11
CA ARG A 130 15.55 3.82 9.74
C ARG A 130 14.49 4.13 8.69
N TRP A 131 13.28 3.65 8.90
CA TRP A 131 12.19 3.91 7.95
C TRP A 131 11.76 5.38 7.95
N HIS A 132 11.57 5.98 9.13
CA HIS A 132 10.99 7.32 9.24
C HIS A 132 12.02 8.43 9.04
N ASN A 133 13.22 8.30 9.59
CA ASN A 133 14.20 9.38 9.63
C ASN A 133 15.31 9.23 8.57
N SER A 134 15.49 8.04 7.97
CA SER A 134 16.43 7.83 6.86
C SER A 134 15.69 7.67 5.54
N HIS A 135 14.87 6.62 5.41
CA HIS A 135 14.24 6.25 4.14
C HIS A 135 13.19 7.24 3.66
N THR A 136 12.33 7.73 4.55
CA THR A 136 11.26 8.67 4.13
C THR A 136 11.80 9.95 3.51
N PRO A 137 12.78 10.67 4.11
CA PRO A 137 13.40 11.83 3.46
C PRO A 137 14.09 11.47 2.13
N LEU A 138 14.69 10.29 2.04
CA LEU A 138 15.34 9.81 0.83
C LEU A 138 14.33 9.58 -0.30
N SER A 139 13.20 8.89 0.00
CA SER A 139 12.11 8.66 -0.95
C SER A 139 11.51 9.97 -1.46
N LEU A 140 11.20 10.91 -0.57
CA LEU A 140 10.67 12.23 -0.95
C LEU A 140 11.64 13.05 -1.80
N ARG A 141 12.95 12.84 -1.65
CA ARG A 141 13.97 13.51 -2.44
C ARG A 141 14.15 12.93 -3.84
N TYR A 142 13.97 11.60 -3.99
CA TYR A 142 14.32 10.90 -5.23
C TYR A 142 13.12 10.55 -6.09
N HIS A 143 11.98 10.25 -5.47
CA HIS A 143 10.79 9.78 -6.16
C HIS A 143 9.76 10.90 -6.31
N PRO A 144 9.03 10.96 -7.44
CA PRO A 144 8.01 11.97 -7.71
C PRO A 144 6.69 11.64 -6.98
N LEU A 145 6.78 11.43 -5.66
CA LEU A 145 5.64 11.07 -4.84
C LEU A 145 4.68 12.24 -4.71
N TRP A 146 3.42 11.98 -4.97
CA TRP A 146 2.32 12.92 -4.83
C TRP A 146 1.54 12.71 -3.52
N ASN A 147 1.46 11.43 -3.09
CA ASN A 147 1.04 11.04 -1.76
C ASN A 147 1.92 9.90 -1.26
N TYR A 148 2.26 9.94 -0.01
CA TYR A 148 3.02 8.88 0.65
C TYR A 148 2.34 8.51 1.95
N ASN A 149 1.67 7.36 1.98
CA ASN A 149 0.97 6.86 3.13
C ASN A 149 1.76 5.68 3.72
N ARG A 150 2.34 5.89 4.90
CA ARG A 150 3.05 4.88 5.68
C ARG A 150 2.14 4.34 6.76
N ASN A 151 1.99 3.03 6.80
CA ASN A 151 1.23 2.34 7.83
C ASN A 151 2.15 1.37 8.57
N VAL A 152 2.49 1.66 9.82
CA VAL A 152 3.18 0.75 10.72
C VAL A 152 2.15 -0.19 11.31
N ALA A 153 2.25 -1.48 10.99
CA ALA A 153 1.38 -2.51 11.54
C ALA A 153 1.87 -2.89 12.95
N HIS A 154 1.11 -2.55 13.98
CA HIS A 154 1.47 -2.83 15.37
C HIS A 154 0.65 -3.95 15.99
N GLU A 155 -0.46 -4.32 15.38
CA GLU A 155 -1.32 -5.42 15.83
C GLU A 155 -1.90 -6.17 14.65
N ARG A 156 -1.85 -7.49 14.69
CA ARG A 156 -2.63 -8.36 13.79
C ARG A 156 -3.98 -8.62 14.45
N LEU A 157 -5.06 -8.34 13.73
CA LEU A 157 -6.41 -8.45 14.26
C LEU A 157 -6.93 -9.90 14.28
N THR A 158 -6.27 -10.81 13.56
CA THR A 158 -6.57 -12.25 13.56
C THR A 158 -5.29 -13.08 13.62
N SER A 159 -5.37 -14.29 14.14
CA SER A 159 -4.26 -15.25 14.20
C SER A 159 -3.76 -15.67 12.82
N ASP A 160 -4.68 -15.72 11.84
CA ASP A 160 -4.42 -16.20 10.48
C ASP A 160 -3.81 -15.12 9.58
N SER A 161 -3.75 -13.87 10.06
CA SER A 161 -3.10 -12.79 9.32
C SER A 161 -1.63 -13.09 9.06
N ILE A 162 -1.20 -12.98 7.80
CA ILE A 162 0.22 -13.01 7.44
C ILE A 162 0.93 -11.86 8.17
N HIS A 163 2.15 -12.08 8.64
CA HIS A 163 2.89 -11.03 9.35
C HIS A 163 3.47 -10.02 8.36
N PHE A 164 3.08 -8.76 8.51
CA PHE A 164 3.75 -7.59 7.91
C PHE A 164 3.97 -6.53 9.00
N ASP A 165 5.10 -5.82 8.95
CA ASP A 165 5.42 -4.71 9.85
C ASP A 165 5.14 -3.35 9.18
N GLY A 166 5.14 -3.32 7.85
CA GLY A 166 4.89 -2.13 7.05
C GLY A 166 3.96 -2.38 5.86
N ILE A 167 2.99 -1.48 5.69
CA ILE A 167 2.09 -1.40 4.53
C ILE A 167 2.20 0.02 4.00
N VAL A 168 2.70 0.16 2.77
CA VAL A 168 3.03 1.46 2.17
C VAL A 168 2.23 1.67 0.90
N GLU A 169 1.67 2.86 0.75
CA GLU A 169 0.99 3.29 -0.45
C GLU A 169 1.68 4.57 -0.96
N GLU A 170 2.40 4.45 -2.06
CA GLU A 170 3.12 5.55 -2.71
C GLU A 170 2.40 5.92 -4.01
N GLN A 171 1.70 7.06 -3.99
CA GLN A 171 0.93 7.55 -5.14
C GLN A 171 1.79 8.50 -5.98
N VAL A 172 1.76 8.31 -7.29
CA VAL A 172 2.34 9.20 -8.29
C VAL A 172 1.24 9.79 -9.19
N ARG A 173 1.46 11.02 -9.72
CA ARG A 173 0.44 11.71 -10.53
C ARG A 173 0.15 11.05 -11.87
N LYS A 174 1.15 10.41 -12.45
CA LYS A 174 1.05 9.72 -13.75
C LYS A 174 1.67 8.33 -13.63
N PRO A 175 1.05 7.29 -14.19
CA PRO A 175 1.63 5.94 -14.17
C PRO A 175 3.08 5.91 -14.72
N SER A 176 3.39 6.75 -15.70
CA SER A 176 4.75 6.87 -16.24
C SER A 176 5.79 7.36 -15.23
N ASP A 177 5.37 8.05 -14.17
CA ASP A 177 6.29 8.55 -13.15
C ASP A 177 6.79 7.41 -12.24
N LEU A 178 5.98 6.34 -12.10
CA LEU A 178 6.35 5.10 -11.43
C LEU A 178 7.06 4.11 -12.35
N LEU A 179 6.52 3.93 -13.58
CA LEU A 179 6.92 2.85 -14.49
C LEU A 179 8.16 3.20 -15.34
N ASN A 180 8.49 4.48 -15.49
CA ASN A 180 9.71 4.90 -16.17
C ASN A 180 10.83 5.13 -15.14
N PRO A 181 11.91 4.32 -15.16
CA PRO A 181 12.99 4.44 -14.18
C PRO A 181 13.67 5.82 -14.17
N PHE A 182 13.75 6.47 -15.33
CA PHE A 182 14.33 7.82 -15.43
C PHE A 182 13.44 8.91 -14.84
N LYS A 183 12.15 8.68 -14.74
CA LYS A 183 11.24 9.57 -14.01
C LYS A 183 11.23 9.26 -12.51
N PHE A 184 11.27 7.98 -12.17
CA PHE A 184 11.19 7.54 -10.78
C PHE A 184 12.48 7.79 -9.99
N PHE A 185 13.65 7.54 -10.58
CA PHE A 185 14.96 7.74 -9.93
C PHE A 185 15.75 8.94 -10.45
N GLY A 186 15.34 9.55 -11.55
CA GLY A 186 16.01 10.69 -12.18
C GLY A 186 16.76 10.32 -13.45
N ASN A 187 17.49 11.30 -14.02
CA ASN A 187 18.13 11.19 -15.33
C ASN A 187 19.24 10.11 -15.39
N PRO A 188 19.74 9.75 -16.61
CA PRO A 188 20.73 8.69 -16.80
C PRO A 188 22.01 8.84 -15.99
N LEU A 189 22.41 10.06 -15.63
CA LEU A 189 23.66 10.31 -14.88
C LEU A 189 23.54 9.97 -13.39
N VAL A 190 22.32 10.00 -12.83
CA VAL A 190 22.08 9.82 -11.40
C VAL A 190 21.30 8.56 -11.05
N ILE A 191 20.71 7.87 -12.04
CA ILE A 191 19.81 6.73 -11.78
C ILE A 191 20.52 5.60 -11.02
N ILE A 192 21.70 5.17 -11.47
CA ILE A 192 22.42 4.05 -10.85
C ILE A 192 22.81 4.36 -9.40
N PRO A 193 23.50 5.49 -9.10
CA PRO A 193 23.82 5.82 -7.70
C PRO A 193 22.57 5.99 -6.83
N ARG A 194 21.46 6.54 -7.34
CA ARG A 194 20.23 6.67 -6.56
C ARG A 194 19.55 5.31 -6.29
N MET A 195 19.50 4.43 -7.28
CA MET A 195 18.99 3.07 -7.09
C MET A 195 19.81 2.31 -6.04
N LEU A 196 21.13 2.37 -6.11
CA LEU A 196 22.03 1.75 -5.13
C LEU A 196 21.84 2.35 -3.73
N HIS A 197 21.67 3.66 -3.64
CA HIS A 197 21.41 4.34 -2.36
C HIS A 197 20.07 3.91 -1.75
N VAL A 198 18.98 3.93 -2.52
CA VAL A 198 17.67 3.46 -2.05
C VAL A 198 17.72 1.99 -1.64
N TYR A 199 18.38 1.13 -2.44
CA TYR A 199 18.55 -0.27 -2.11
C TYR A 199 19.34 -0.49 -0.82
N ALA A 200 20.46 0.18 -0.64
CA ALA A 200 21.27 0.06 0.57
C ALA A 200 20.52 0.56 1.81
N ASP A 201 19.77 1.66 1.67
CA ASP A 201 18.98 2.24 2.74
C ASP A 201 17.81 1.33 3.14
N THR A 202 17.01 0.85 2.19
CA THR A 202 15.89 -0.06 2.47
C THR A 202 16.35 -1.41 2.99
N LYS A 203 17.48 -1.94 2.48
CA LYS A 203 18.08 -3.18 2.99
C LYS A 203 18.53 -3.08 4.46
N ALA A 204 18.69 -1.88 4.99
CA ALA A 204 19.06 -1.68 6.39
C ALA A 204 17.91 -2.01 7.36
N PHE A 205 16.64 -2.02 6.90
CA PHE A 205 15.49 -2.26 7.76
C PHE A 205 14.44 -3.24 7.21
N ILE A 206 14.39 -3.50 5.88
CA ILE A 206 13.46 -4.44 5.24
C ILE A 206 14.07 -5.83 5.13
N ASP A 207 13.29 -6.85 5.46
CA ASP A 207 13.55 -8.25 5.13
C ASP A 207 13.10 -8.49 3.67
N TYR A 208 13.99 -8.25 2.72
CA TYR A 208 13.71 -8.27 1.28
C TYR A 208 13.00 -9.52 0.75
N PRO A 209 13.33 -10.76 1.20
CA PRO A 209 12.59 -11.95 0.80
C PRO A 209 11.10 -11.93 1.14
N THR A 210 10.69 -11.07 2.06
CA THR A 210 9.29 -10.93 2.48
C THR A 210 8.59 -9.74 1.84
N MET A 211 9.31 -8.95 1.06
CA MET A 211 8.77 -7.75 0.43
C MET A 211 7.92 -8.12 -0.79
N GLU A 212 6.72 -7.60 -0.81
CA GLU A 212 5.80 -7.73 -1.93
C GLU A 212 5.46 -6.32 -2.45
N THR A 213 5.57 -6.12 -3.76
CA THR A 213 5.28 -4.84 -4.42
C THR A 213 4.23 -5.03 -5.49
N TYR A 214 3.29 -4.10 -5.58
CA TYR A 214 2.14 -4.20 -6.46
C TYR A 214 1.87 -2.89 -7.19
N LEU A 215 1.56 -2.98 -8.48
CA LEU A 215 1.03 -1.86 -9.26
C LEU A 215 -0.47 -1.78 -9.02
N ALA A 216 -0.93 -0.70 -8.41
CA ALA A 216 -2.30 -0.57 -7.94
C ALA A 216 -2.93 0.78 -8.31
N ASN A 217 -4.25 0.85 -8.18
CA ASN A 217 -5.04 2.07 -8.17
C ASN A 217 -5.70 2.24 -6.80
N GLU A 218 -5.87 3.47 -6.37
CA GLU A 218 -6.56 3.83 -5.12
C GLU A 218 -7.94 4.38 -5.43
N TYR A 219 -8.91 4.06 -4.55
CA TYR A 219 -10.28 4.55 -4.59
C TYR A 219 -10.70 5.00 -3.20
N HIS A 220 -11.21 6.22 -3.08
CA HIS A 220 -11.88 6.70 -1.87
C HIS A 220 -13.37 6.44 -2.01
N ILE A 221 -13.99 5.82 -1.01
CA ILE A 221 -15.43 5.55 -0.97
C ILE A 221 -16.12 6.48 0.03
N ILE A 222 -15.44 6.74 1.15
CA ILE A 222 -15.83 7.76 2.12
C ILE A 222 -14.54 8.54 2.41
N SER A 223 -14.48 9.79 1.90
CA SER A 223 -13.37 10.68 2.21
C SER A 223 -13.40 11.12 3.67
N LYS A 224 -12.21 11.26 4.23
CA LYS A 224 -11.97 11.60 5.64
C LYS A 224 -11.91 13.13 5.84
#